data_fc3daab92e08d72ad045067f9f58fb69
#
_entry.id   fc3daab92e08d72ad045067f9f58fb69
#
_cell.length_a   1.000
_cell.length_b   1.000
_cell.length_c   1.000
_cell.angle_alpha   90.00
_cell.angle_beta   90.00
_cell.angle_gamma   90.00
#
_symmetry.space_group_name_H-M   'P 1'
#
loop_
_entity.id
_entity.type
_entity.pdbx_description
1 polymer ?
#
loop_
_entity_poly.entity_id
_entity_poly.type
_entity_poly.pdbx_seq_one_letter_code
_entity_poly.pdbx_strand_id
1 'polypeptide(L)'
;GDNSLYTQDNVTVPDRSWRLTATGRKQADCIGRWLVAQQQLFDRYLVSPYVRTRETAATMALPKAKWEETRVLRERSWGEINTITQDDFRTNYARNWMFKRTDPLYWRPPAGESIADVSENRVHNLLTSLNRRAEAESVVAVTHGDFMLALMLTLEDLSDEEFMRRADDPAWAITNCTCLHYSRRDPATGRTSSRVRWEQTARPVFDESTGRWEVRVDPWREFQRPLLSNGDLVDVVHSVDPHL
;
A
#
# COMPACT_ATOMS: atom_id res chain seq x y z
N GLY A 1 6.90 6.16 8.47
CA GLY A 1 7.30 7.13 9.47
C GLY A 1 6.15 7.37 10.42
N ASP A 2 6.45 7.66 11.66
CA ASP A 2 5.44 7.94 12.68
C ASP A 2 4.73 9.26 12.33
N ASN A 3 3.41 9.22 12.12
CA ASN A 3 2.59 10.41 11.90
C ASN A 3 2.53 11.34 13.16
N SER A 4 3.04 10.91 14.31
CA SER A 4 3.14 11.73 15.51
C SER A 4 4.15 12.89 15.38
N LEU A 5 4.98 12.88 14.33
CA LEU A 5 5.88 13.99 13.98
C LEU A 5 5.20 15.14 13.21
N TYR A 6 3.89 15.08 13.01
CA TYR A 6 3.08 16.23 12.58
C TYR A 6 2.96 17.27 13.73
N THR A 7 4.09 17.75 14.19
CA THR A 7 4.13 18.96 15.03
C THR A 7 4.14 20.20 14.11
N GLN A 8 3.74 21.35 14.62
CA GLN A 8 3.75 22.62 13.87
C GLN A 8 5.10 22.91 13.18
N ASP A 9 6.20 22.37 13.71
CA ASP A 9 7.55 22.54 13.16
C ASP A 9 7.81 21.72 11.88
N ASN A 10 7.02 20.68 11.59
CA ASN A 10 7.19 19.82 10.43
C ASN A 10 6.44 20.27 9.17
N VAL A 11 5.58 21.27 9.27
CA VAL A 11 4.85 21.85 8.13
C VAL A 11 5.81 22.46 7.09
N THR A 12 7.02 22.83 7.50
CA THR A 12 8.04 23.42 6.63
C THR A 12 8.92 22.41 5.89
N VAL A 13 8.92 21.13 6.32
CA VAL A 13 9.75 20.09 5.73
C VAL A 13 8.94 19.29 4.69
N PRO A 14 9.35 19.28 3.42
CA PRO A 14 8.65 18.51 2.41
C PRO A 14 8.55 17.02 2.80
N ASP A 15 7.37 16.42 2.66
CA ASP A 15 7.07 15.02 2.97
C ASP A 15 8.12 14.03 2.38
N ARG A 16 8.59 14.29 1.16
CA ARG A 16 9.62 13.47 0.51
C ARG A 16 10.95 13.41 1.28
N SER A 17 11.20 14.35 2.17
CA SER A 17 12.45 14.48 2.94
C SER A 17 12.38 13.87 4.33
N TRP A 18 11.20 13.39 4.77
CA TRP A 18 11.02 12.79 6.09
C TRP A 18 11.80 11.49 6.20
N ARG A 19 12.47 11.35 7.35
CA ARG A 19 13.30 10.20 7.68
C ARG A 19 12.54 9.17 8.51
N LEU A 20 13.13 7.97 8.65
CA LEU A 20 12.63 6.97 9.57
C LEU A 20 12.88 7.40 11.03
N THR A 21 11.92 7.11 11.89
CA THR A 21 12.10 7.12 13.34
C THR A 21 12.99 5.96 13.79
N ALA A 22 13.44 5.96 15.05
CA ALA A 22 14.15 4.82 15.63
C ALA A 22 13.30 3.54 15.57
N THR A 23 12.00 3.64 15.84
CA THR A 23 11.03 2.54 15.70
C THR A 23 10.93 2.06 14.26
N GLY A 24 10.79 2.97 13.29
CA GLY A 24 10.73 2.63 11.88
C GLY A 24 11.96 1.86 11.39
N ARG A 25 13.15 2.19 11.87
CA ARG A 25 14.37 1.43 11.57
C ARG A 25 14.33 0.00 12.13
N LYS A 26 13.85 -0.18 13.38
CA LYS A 26 13.68 -1.51 13.98
C LYS A 26 12.68 -2.37 13.19
N GLN A 27 11.58 -1.76 12.74
CA GLN A 27 10.59 -2.43 11.90
C GLN A 27 11.18 -2.84 10.54
N ALA A 28 11.94 -1.96 9.89
CA ALA A 28 12.60 -2.24 8.62
C ALA A 28 13.66 -3.36 8.76
N ASP A 29 14.46 -3.35 9.81
CA ASP A 29 15.42 -4.42 10.13
C ASP A 29 14.70 -5.76 10.38
N CYS A 30 13.61 -5.75 11.14
CA CYS A 30 12.81 -6.93 11.43
C CYS A 30 12.28 -7.59 10.15
N ILE A 31 11.61 -6.82 9.27
CA ILE A 31 11.07 -7.38 8.02
C ILE A 31 12.18 -7.81 7.06
N GLY A 32 13.31 -7.09 7.03
CA GLY A 32 14.47 -7.46 6.23
C GLY A 32 15.05 -8.81 6.64
N ARG A 33 15.31 -9.03 7.94
CA ARG A 33 15.78 -10.31 8.48
C ARG A 33 14.80 -11.45 8.19
N TRP A 34 13.51 -11.19 8.30
CA TRP A 34 12.49 -12.19 7.96
C TRP A 34 12.54 -12.57 6.48
N LEU A 35 12.60 -11.61 5.55
CA LEU A 35 12.72 -11.89 4.12
C LEU A 35 13.98 -12.70 3.79
N VAL A 36 15.11 -12.38 4.42
CA VAL A 36 16.36 -13.13 4.27
C VAL A 36 16.22 -14.56 4.77
N ALA A 37 15.57 -14.76 5.93
CA ALA A 37 15.32 -16.08 6.50
C ALA A 37 14.40 -16.96 5.64
N GLN A 38 13.48 -16.35 4.88
CA GLN A 38 12.67 -17.05 3.87
C GLN A 38 13.45 -17.44 2.61
N GLN A 39 14.76 -17.12 2.54
CA GLN A 39 15.60 -17.32 1.37
C GLN A 39 15.03 -16.70 0.07
N GLN A 40 14.25 -15.64 0.23
CA GLN A 40 13.64 -14.94 -0.90
C GLN A 40 14.73 -14.16 -1.65
N LEU A 41 15.01 -14.59 -2.87
CA LEU A 41 15.80 -13.83 -3.83
C LEU A 41 14.85 -13.17 -4.80
N PHE A 42 15.10 -11.90 -5.07
CA PHE A 42 14.31 -11.13 -6.02
C PHE A 42 15.15 -10.83 -7.26
N ASP A 43 14.51 -10.87 -8.42
CA ASP A 43 15.16 -10.52 -9.68
C ASP A 43 15.26 -9.00 -9.83
N ARG A 44 14.31 -8.25 -9.22
CA ARG A 44 14.29 -6.80 -9.26
C ARG A 44 13.98 -6.19 -7.90
N TYR A 45 14.63 -5.07 -7.62
CA TYR A 45 14.49 -4.30 -6.39
C TYR A 45 14.10 -2.88 -6.76
N LEU A 46 12.88 -2.49 -6.43
CA LEU A 46 12.33 -1.17 -6.72
C LEU A 46 12.18 -0.35 -5.44
N VAL A 47 12.44 0.94 -5.51
CA VAL A 47 12.29 1.83 -4.35
C VAL A 47 11.71 3.18 -4.77
N SER A 48 10.84 3.74 -3.94
CA SER A 48 10.38 5.11 -4.05
C SER A 48 11.53 6.11 -3.81
N PRO A 49 11.55 7.28 -4.48
CA PRO A 49 12.60 8.29 -4.29
C PRO A 49 12.53 9.03 -2.94
N TYR A 50 11.57 8.72 -2.07
CA TYR A 50 11.42 9.37 -0.77
C TYR A 50 12.47 8.89 0.23
N VAL A 51 12.96 9.78 1.09
CA VAL A 51 14.05 9.45 2.02
C VAL A 51 13.69 8.27 2.92
N ARG A 52 12.48 8.24 3.49
CA ARG A 52 12.03 7.15 4.37
C ARG A 52 12.03 5.77 3.70
N THR A 53 11.69 5.69 2.42
CA THR A 53 11.69 4.42 1.67
C THR A 53 13.09 3.97 1.30
N ARG A 54 14.00 4.90 0.95
CA ARG A 54 15.42 4.61 0.76
C ARG A 54 16.07 4.12 2.06
N GLU A 55 15.77 4.76 3.20
CA GLU A 55 16.25 4.29 4.51
C GLU A 55 15.68 2.92 4.85
N THR A 56 14.40 2.64 4.56
CA THR A 56 13.80 1.32 4.74
C THR A 56 14.54 0.28 3.91
N ALA A 57 14.70 0.51 2.60
CA ALA A 57 15.38 -0.39 1.68
C ALA A 57 16.83 -0.69 2.13
N ALA A 58 17.57 0.33 2.54
CA ALA A 58 18.92 0.18 3.07
C ALA A 58 18.96 -0.62 4.38
N THR A 59 18.01 -0.35 5.30
CA THR A 59 17.95 -1.02 6.61
C THR A 59 17.53 -2.48 6.51
N MET A 60 16.69 -2.85 5.54
CA MET A 60 16.31 -4.24 5.25
C MET A 60 17.52 -5.11 4.89
N ALA A 61 18.60 -4.51 4.38
CA ALA A 61 19.88 -5.16 4.08
C ALA A 61 19.75 -6.46 3.25
N LEU A 62 18.88 -6.48 2.26
CA LEU A 62 18.64 -7.66 1.41
C LEU A 62 19.91 -8.03 0.64
N PRO A 63 20.32 -9.31 0.62
CA PRO A 63 21.55 -9.76 -0.04
C PRO A 63 21.52 -9.45 -1.53
N LYS A 64 22.64 -8.95 -2.06
CA LYS A 64 22.84 -8.63 -3.48
C LYS A 64 21.84 -7.62 -4.08
N ALA A 65 21.05 -6.95 -3.26
CA ALA A 65 20.04 -5.97 -3.72
C ALA A 65 20.71 -4.82 -4.49
N LYS A 66 20.20 -4.53 -5.67
CA LYS A 66 20.52 -3.34 -6.46
C LYS A 66 19.21 -2.61 -6.75
N TRP A 67 18.99 -1.52 -6.02
CA TRP A 67 17.73 -0.79 -6.03
C TRP A 67 17.61 0.13 -7.24
N GLU A 68 16.54 -0.07 -8.02
CA GLU A 68 16.09 0.85 -9.06
C GLU A 68 15.12 1.86 -8.46
N GLU A 69 15.49 3.13 -8.48
CA GLU A 69 14.61 4.19 -8.01
C GLU A 69 13.56 4.55 -9.05
N THR A 70 12.28 4.54 -8.66
CA THR A 70 11.19 4.90 -9.56
C THR A 70 10.15 5.81 -8.92
N ARG A 71 9.81 6.91 -9.61
CA ARG A 71 8.82 7.89 -9.17
C ARG A 71 7.39 7.33 -9.15
N VAL A 72 7.14 6.24 -9.85
CA VAL A 72 5.84 5.57 -9.84
C VAL A 72 5.46 5.15 -8.42
N LEU A 73 6.44 4.72 -7.62
CA LEU A 73 6.26 4.23 -6.24
C LEU A 73 6.14 5.34 -5.18
N ARG A 74 6.15 6.63 -5.55
CA ARG A 74 6.01 7.71 -4.55
C ARG A 74 4.68 7.62 -3.80
N GLU A 75 4.62 8.27 -2.63
CA GLU A 75 3.37 8.39 -1.87
C GLU A 75 2.31 9.16 -2.68
N ARG A 76 1.04 8.93 -2.37
CA ARG A 76 -0.06 9.74 -2.87
C ARG A 76 0.20 11.21 -2.55
N SER A 77 -0.04 12.07 -3.50
CA SER A 77 0.06 13.51 -3.26
C SER A 77 -1.12 13.99 -2.42
N TRP A 78 -0.83 14.50 -1.24
CA TRP A 78 -1.82 15.15 -0.37
C TRP A 78 -2.04 16.62 -0.72
N GLY A 79 -1.36 17.12 -1.78
CA GLY A 79 -1.52 18.49 -2.27
C GLY A 79 -1.29 19.54 -1.19
N GLU A 80 -2.18 20.52 -1.12
CA GLU A 80 -2.11 21.63 -0.16
C GLU A 80 -2.26 21.18 1.30
N ILE A 81 -2.91 20.02 1.54
CA ILE A 81 -3.16 19.52 2.90
C ILE A 81 -1.86 19.08 3.60
N ASN A 82 -0.81 18.77 2.85
CA ASN A 82 0.50 18.50 3.45
C ASN A 82 1.10 19.68 4.23
N THR A 83 0.57 20.88 4.06
CA THR A 83 1.12 22.11 4.64
C THR A 83 0.25 22.72 5.74
N ILE A 84 -0.85 22.06 6.09
CA ILE A 84 -1.79 22.54 7.11
C ILE A 84 -1.98 21.50 8.22
N THR A 85 -2.38 21.95 9.42
CA THR A 85 -2.68 21.05 10.52
C THR A 85 -3.99 20.32 10.30
N GLN A 86 -4.21 19.20 11.02
CA GLN A 86 -5.49 18.48 10.95
C GLN A 86 -6.68 19.35 11.42
N ASP A 87 -6.46 20.21 12.42
CA ASP A 87 -7.50 21.11 12.93
C ASP A 87 -7.85 22.19 11.90
N ASP A 88 -6.85 22.78 11.24
CA ASP A 88 -7.05 23.71 10.14
C ASP A 88 -7.78 23.03 8.98
N PHE A 89 -7.41 21.81 8.63
CA PHE A 89 -8.09 21.07 7.59
C PHE A 89 -9.57 20.83 7.94
N ARG A 90 -9.86 20.41 9.16
CA ARG A 90 -11.23 20.17 9.63
C ARG A 90 -12.06 21.45 9.68
N THR A 91 -11.44 22.58 10.07
CA THR A 91 -12.13 23.87 10.26
C THR A 91 -12.31 24.63 8.95
N ASN A 92 -11.26 24.74 8.15
CA ASN A 92 -11.24 25.58 6.96
C ASN A 92 -11.68 24.84 5.68
N TYR A 93 -11.67 23.49 5.72
CA TYR A 93 -12.03 22.63 4.60
C TYR A 93 -13.11 21.61 4.99
N ALA A 94 -14.11 22.02 5.77
CA ALA A 94 -15.12 21.12 6.35
C ALA A 94 -15.81 20.22 5.30
N ARG A 95 -16.11 20.73 4.10
CA ARG A 95 -16.68 19.93 3.01
C ARG A 95 -15.72 18.84 2.53
N ASN A 96 -14.42 19.17 2.37
CA ASN A 96 -13.40 18.20 2.00
C ASN A 96 -13.18 17.16 3.10
N TRP A 97 -13.24 17.58 4.37
CA TRP A 97 -13.18 16.69 5.51
C TRP A 97 -14.31 15.68 5.53
N MET A 98 -15.54 16.13 5.26
CA MET A 98 -16.69 15.22 5.12
C MET A 98 -16.48 14.25 3.96
N PHE A 99 -16.13 14.74 2.78
CA PHE A 99 -15.96 13.91 1.59
C PHE A 99 -14.85 12.86 1.79
N LYS A 100 -13.73 13.22 2.43
CA LYS A 100 -12.68 12.25 2.82
C LYS A 100 -13.22 11.08 3.65
N ARG A 101 -14.25 11.31 4.47
CA ARG A 101 -14.84 10.28 5.34
C ARG A 101 -15.91 9.44 4.67
N THR A 102 -16.68 10.06 3.77
CA THR A 102 -17.82 9.39 3.10
C THR A 102 -17.40 8.68 1.83
N ASP A 103 -16.32 9.12 1.19
CA ASP A 103 -15.81 8.54 -0.05
C ASP A 103 -14.26 8.66 -0.11
N PRO A 104 -13.52 7.93 0.72
CA PRO A 104 -12.07 8.00 0.76
C PRO A 104 -11.40 7.50 -0.53
N LEU A 105 -12.07 6.68 -1.33
CA LEU A 105 -11.55 6.15 -2.59
C LEU A 105 -11.39 7.27 -3.64
N TYR A 106 -12.44 8.04 -3.86
CA TYR A 106 -12.46 9.12 -4.86
C TYR A 106 -12.11 10.49 -4.30
N TRP A 107 -12.08 10.62 -2.97
CA TRP A 107 -11.69 11.88 -2.37
C TRP A 107 -10.30 12.33 -2.80
N ARG A 108 -10.24 13.50 -3.42
CA ARG A 108 -9.01 14.14 -3.87
C ARG A 108 -8.76 15.39 -3.04
N PRO A 109 -7.62 15.47 -2.31
CA PRO A 109 -7.23 16.71 -1.66
C PRO A 109 -6.96 17.81 -2.69
N PRO A 110 -7.14 19.09 -2.35
CA PRO A 110 -6.81 20.20 -3.25
C PRO A 110 -5.37 20.09 -3.77
N ALA A 111 -5.20 20.13 -5.09
CA ALA A 111 -3.93 19.90 -5.81
C ALA A 111 -3.25 18.54 -5.52
N GLY A 112 -3.99 17.55 -5.03
CA GLY A 112 -3.49 16.22 -4.72
C GLY A 112 -4.05 15.11 -5.62
N GLU A 113 -3.90 13.87 -5.18
CA GLU A 113 -4.36 12.65 -5.84
C GLU A 113 -5.40 11.92 -4.96
N SER A 114 -6.43 11.30 -5.54
CA SER A 114 -7.25 10.30 -4.86
C SER A 114 -6.55 8.92 -4.86
N ILE A 115 -7.08 7.94 -4.11
CA ILE A 115 -6.60 6.55 -4.22
C ILE A 115 -6.92 5.99 -5.61
N ALA A 116 -8.09 6.32 -6.18
CA ALA A 116 -8.45 5.96 -7.55
C ALA A 116 -7.44 6.50 -8.56
N ASP A 117 -7.02 7.78 -8.46
CA ASP A 117 -5.99 8.34 -9.34
C ASP A 117 -4.67 7.56 -9.27
N VAL A 118 -4.25 7.16 -8.07
CA VAL A 118 -3.02 6.37 -7.87
C VAL A 118 -3.16 5.00 -8.52
N SER A 119 -4.32 4.35 -8.36
CA SER A 119 -4.65 3.06 -8.95
C SER A 119 -4.60 3.11 -10.48
N GLU A 120 -5.40 4.00 -11.08
CA GLU A 120 -5.59 4.08 -12.53
C GLU A 120 -4.34 4.54 -13.28
N ASN A 121 -3.58 5.46 -12.70
CA ASN A 121 -2.42 6.03 -13.38
C ASN A 121 -1.11 5.33 -13.01
N ARG A 122 -0.78 5.28 -11.70
CA ARG A 122 0.56 4.86 -11.28
C ARG A 122 0.69 3.36 -11.11
N VAL A 123 -0.29 2.71 -10.46
CA VAL A 123 -0.28 1.25 -10.29
C VAL A 123 -0.39 0.56 -11.66
N HIS A 124 -1.31 1.01 -12.50
CA HIS A 124 -1.45 0.48 -13.86
C HIS A 124 -0.15 0.59 -14.67
N ASN A 125 0.53 1.75 -14.61
CA ASN A 125 1.83 1.94 -15.28
C ASN A 125 2.93 1.03 -14.72
N LEU A 126 2.97 0.81 -13.40
CA LEU A 126 3.90 -0.13 -12.78
C LEU A 126 3.67 -1.54 -13.30
N LEU A 127 2.44 -2.05 -13.21
CA LEU A 127 2.08 -3.40 -13.62
C LEU A 127 2.33 -3.62 -15.12
N THR A 128 2.02 -2.64 -15.96
CA THR A 128 2.31 -2.67 -17.39
C THR A 128 3.83 -2.75 -17.65
N SER A 129 4.62 -1.98 -16.91
CA SER A 129 6.09 -2.02 -17.02
C SER A 129 6.67 -3.35 -16.57
N LEU A 130 6.12 -3.95 -15.52
CA LEU A 130 6.51 -5.26 -15.04
C LEU A 130 6.15 -6.35 -16.06
N ASN A 131 4.94 -6.35 -16.58
CA ASN A 131 4.49 -7.35 -17.56
C ASN A 131 5.28 -7.33 -18.87
N ARG A 132 5.74 -6.16 -19.33
CA ARG A 132 6.52 -6.05 -20.58
C ARG A 132 7.91 -6.68 -20.50
N ARG A 133 8.46 -6.83 -19.29
CA ARG A 133 9.84 -7.30 -19.05
C ARG A 133 9.90 -8.73 -18.51
N ALA A 134 8.76 -9.34 -18.25
CA ALA A 134 8.68 -10.47 -17.36
C ALA A 134 8.51 -11.80 -18.06
N GLU A 135 9.57 -12.56 -18.09
CA GLU A 135 9.47 -13.99 -17.90
C GLU A 135 9.73 -14.27 -16.41
N ALA A 136 8.68 -14.64 -15.66
CA ALA A 136 8.75 -15.21 -14.29
C ALA A 136 9.62 -14.41 -13.26
N GLU A 137 9.55 -13.10 -13.27
CA GLU A 137 10.33 -12.29 -12.33
C GLU A 137 9.65 -12.17 -10.97
N SER A 138 10.45 -12.26 -9.92
CA SER A 138 10.10 -11.87 -8.57
C SER A 138 10.59 -10.43 -8.31
N VAL A 139 9.70 -9.58 -7.81
CA VAL A 139 9.97 -8.16 -7.61
C VAL A 139 9.69 -7.78 -6.17
N VAL A 140 10.65 -7.11 -5.52
CA VAL A 140 10.40 -6.40 -4.27
C VAL A 140 10.34 -4.90 -4.53
N ALA A 141 9.33 -4.25 -3.95
CA ALA A 141 9.14 -2.80 -4.07
C ALA A 141 8.95 -2.17 -2.68
N VAL A 142 9.77 -1.17 -2.37
CA VAL A 142 9.60 -0.38 -1.15
C VAL A 142 8.87 0.92 -1.50
N THR A 143 7.66 1.04 -0.97
CA THR A 143 6.70 2.09 -1.32
C THR A 143 5.99 2.64 -0.07
N HIS A 144 4.76 3.10 -0.18
CA HIS A 144 3.99 3.83 0.83
C HIS A 144 2.60 3.26 1.02
N GLY A 145 1.95 3.64 2.12
CA GLY A 145 0.65 3.09 2.51
C GLY A 145 -0.45 3.30 1.48
N ASP A 146 -0.66 4.54 1.03
CA ASP A 146 -1.72 4.84 0.06
C ASP A 146 -1.45 4.19 -1.31
N PHE A 147 -0.17 4.07 -1.71
CA PHE A 147 0.19 3.32 -2.92
C PHE A 147 -0.14 1.82 -2.77
N MET A 148 0.10 1.23 -1.60
CA MET A 148 -0.24 -0.17 -1.33
C MET A 148 -1.74 -0.41 -1.33
N LEU A 149 -2.55 0.52 -0.80
CA LEU A 149 -4.02 0.48 -0.90
C LEU A 149 -4.48 0.51 -2.37
N ALA A 150 -3.91 1.40 -3.18
CA ALA A 150 -4.21 1.46 -4.60
C ALA A 150 -3.76 0.20 -5.37
N LEU A 151 -2.63 -0.41 -4.96
CA LEU A 151 -2.18 -1.69 -5.52
C LEU A 151 -3.15 -2.83 -5.18
N MET A 152 -3.63 -2.89 -3.95
CA MET A 152 -4.64 -3.86 -3.50
C MET A 152 -5.93 -3.70 -4.32
N LEU A 153 -6.45 -2.46 -4.43
CA LEU A 153 -7.61 -2.15 -5.24
C LEU A 153 -7.49 -2.70 -6.66
N THR A 154 -6.33 -2.44 -7.31
CA THR A 154 -6.10 -2.85 -8.71
C THR A 154 -5.91 -4.35 -8.87
N LEU A 155 -5.08 -4.98 -8.02
CA LEU A 155 -4.74 -6.41 -8.18
C LEU A 155 -5.90 -7.32 -7.83
N GLU A 156 -6.68 -6.95 -6.82
CA GLU A 156 -7.82 -7.74 -6.35
C GLU A 156 -9.13 -7.38 -7.04
N ASP A 157 -9.13 -6.28 -7.84
CA ASP A 157 -10.31 -5.78 -8.55
C ASP A 157 -11.49 -5.52 -7.59
N LEU A 158 -11.18 -4.80 -6.51
CA LEU A 158 -12.16 -4.54 -5.46
C LEU A 158 -13.26 -3.60 -5.97
N SER A 159 -14.52 -3.91 -5.61
CA SER A 159 -15.59 -2.92 -5.75
C SER A 159 -15.39 -1.76 -4.78
N ASP A 160 -16.08 -0.65 -5.02
CA ASP A 160 -16.02 0.53 -4.15
C ASP A 160 -16.48 0.16 -2.72
N GLU A 161 -17.55 -0.63 -2.58
CA GLU A 161 -18.08 -1.07 -1.29
C GLU A 161 -17.07 -1.95 -0.55
N GLU A 162 -16.43 -2.88 -1.26
CA GLU A 162 -15.42 -3.75 -0.65
C GLU A 162 -14.17 -2.97 -0.24
N PHE A 163 -13.75 -2.00 -1.05
CA PHE A 163 -12.66 -1.10 -0.68
C PHE A 163 -13.01 -0.30 0.58
N MET A 164 -14.20 0.30 0.64
CA MET A 164 -14.69 1.06 1.80
C MET A 164 -14.73 0.21 3.06
N ARG A 165 -15.29 -1.01 2.94
CA ARG A 165 -15.35 -1.97 4.05
C ARG A 165 -13.96 -2.30 4.61
N ARG A 166 -12.97 -2.50 3.74
CA ARG A 166 -11.59 -2.79 4.15
C ARG A 166 -10.86 -1.57 4.71
N ALA A 167 -11.13 -0.39 4.17
CA ALA A 167 -10.52 0.85 4.66
C ALA A 167 -10.88 1.14 6.13
N ASP A 168 -12.08 0.72 6.57
CA ASP A 168 -12.57 0.89 7.93
C ASP A 168 -12.21 -0.28 8.87
N ASP A 169 -11.75 -1.42 8.33
CA ASP A 169 -11.45 -2.62 9.11
C ASP A 169 -9.96 -2.66 9.53
N PRO A 170 -9.67 -2.63 10.84
CA PRO A 170 -8.29 -2.71 11.34
C PRO A 170 -7.50 -3.94 10.88
N ALA A 171 -8.19 -5.04 10.52
CA ALA A 171 -7.54 -6.25 10.00
C ALA A 171 -6.82 -6.01 8.67
N TRP A 172 -7.29 -5.03 7.88
CA TRP A 172 -6.72 -4.64 6.58
C TRP A 172 -5.80 -3.43 6.66
N ALA A 173 -5.56 -2.89 7.86
CA ALA A 173 -4.72 -1.72 8.03
C ALA A 173 -3.29 -1.97 7.56
N ILE A 174 -2.80 -1.11 6.66
CA ILE A 174 -1.40 -1.10 6.23
C ILE A 174 -0.60 -0.30 7.24
N THR A 175 0.11 -1.00 8.11
CA THR A 175 1.02 -0.40 9.09
C THR A 175 2.43 -0.24 8.53
N ASN A 176 3.32 0.43 9.27
CA ASN A 176 4.70 0.61 8.84
C ASN A 176 5.40 -0.74 8.60
N CYS A 177 6.10 -0.84 7.48
CA CYS A 177 6.81 -2.04 7.03
C CYS A 177 5.90 -3.28 6.83
N THR A 178 4.58 -3.10 6.63
CA THR A 178 3.73 -4.17 6.10
C THR A 178 4.26 -4.62 4.75
N CYS A 179 4.36 -5.93 4.56
CA CYS A 179 4.69 -6.58 3.30
C CYS A 179 3.43 -7.25 2.75
N LEU A 180 2.97 -6.82 1.57
CA LEU A 180 1.94 -7.50 0.79
C LEU A 180 2.64 -8.38 -0.25
N HIS A 181 2.47 -9.69 -0.15
CA HIS A 181 3.02 -10.64 -1.08
C HIS A 181 1.93 -11.14 -2.02
N TYR A 182 1.97 -10.69 -3.25
CA TYR A 182 1.08 -11.13 -4.31
C TYR A 182 1.73 -12.18 -5.19
N SER A 183 1.04 -13.28 -5.49
CA SER A 183 1.57 -14.39 -6.26
C SER A 183 0.60 -14.90 -7.33
N ARG A 184 1.17 -15.31 -8.47
CA ARG A 184 0.49 -16.14 -9.46
C ARG A 184 0.63 -17.63 -9.16
N ARG A 185 1.61 -17.98 -8.33
CA ARG A 185 1.88 -19.38 -7.94
C ARG A 185 1.02 -19.72 -6.73
N ASP A 186 0.24 -20.77 -6.87
CA ASP A 186 -0.52 -21.37 -5.78
C ASP A 186 0.45 -21.87 -4.69
N PRO A 187 0.35 -21.38 -3.46
CA PRO A 187 1.27 -21.76 -2.38
C PRO A 187 1.13 -23.24 -1.94
N ALA A 188 -0.03 -23.86 -2.17
CA ALA A 188 -0.27 -25.27 -1.79
C ALA A 188 0.19 -26.26 -2.86
N THR A 189 -0.03 -25.95 -4.14
CA THR A 189 0.24 -26.88 -5.24
C THR A 189 1.44 -26.53 -6.10
N GLY A 190 1.96 -25.30 -5.99
CA GLY A 190 3.03 -24.76 -6.81
C GLY A 190 2.62 -24.44 -8.27
N ARG A 191 1.36 -24.66 -8.66
CA ARG A 191 0.86 -24.34 -9.99
C ARG A 191 0.80 -22.85 -10.24
N THR A 192 1.19 -22.41 -11.43
CA THR A 192 1.17 -21.00 -11.80
C THR A 192 -0.10 -20.66 -12.58
N SER A 193 -0.82 -19.65 -12.12
CA SER A 193 -1.97 -19.04 -12.80
C SER A 193 -1.50 -18.00 -13.83
N SER A 194 -2.33 -17.73 -14.84
CA SER A 194 -2.11 -16.63 -15.80
C SER A 194 -2.22 -15.24 -15.14
N ARG A 195 -2.91 -15.14 -13.98
CA ARG A 195 -3.14 -13.93 -13.23
C ARG A 195 -2.69 -14.09 -11.79
N VAL A 196 -2.41 -12.97 -11.10
CA VAL A 196 -2.23 -12.95 -9.65
C VAL A 196 -3.54 -13.37 -8.98
N ARG A 197 -3.47 -14.31 -8.04
CA ARG A 197 -4.64 -14.89 -7.35
C ARG A 197 -4.44 -15.10 -5.85
N TRP A 198 -3.21 -15.07 -5.38
CA TRP A 198 -2.89 -15.30 -3.98
C TRP A 198 -2.23 -14.08 -3.38
N GLU A 199 -2.61 -13.81 -2.15
CA GLU A 199 -2.09 -12.73 -1.34
C GLU A 199 -1.74 -13.25 0.05
N GLN A 200 -0.63 -12.77 0.59
CA GLN A 200 -0.23 -12.98 1.97
C GLN A 200 0.29 -11.67 2.55
N THR A 201 -0.18 -11.32 3.72
CA THR A 201 0.32 -10.16 4.47
C THR A 201 1.29 -10.60 5.56
N ALA A 202 2.42 -9.89 5.66
CA ALA A 202 3.36 -10.00 6.76
C ALA A 202 3.65 -8.61 7.33
N ARG A 203 3.70 -8.49 8.67
CA ARG A 203 3.90 -7.20 9.33
C ARG A 203 4.74 -7.32 10.59
N PRO A 204 5.65 -6.38 10.86
CA PRO A 204 6.40 -6.36 12.10
C PRO A 204 5.46 -5.94 13.25
N VAL A 205 5.43 -6.72 14.31
CA VAL A 205 4.72 -6.44 15.56
C VAL A 205 5.70 -6.44 16.72
N PHE A 206 5.46 -5.58 17.70
CA PHE A 206 6.27 -5.56 18.91
C PHE A 206 5.65 -6.51 19.92
N ASP A 207 6.43 -7.50 20.37
CA ASP A 207 6.03 -8.41 21.42
C ASP A 207 6.51 -7.84 22.75
N GLU A 208 5.56 -7.37 23.56
CA GLU A 208 5.85 -6.78 24.88
C GLU A 208 6.43 -7.80 25.85
N SER A 209 6.11 -9.09 25.69
CA SER A 209 6.60 -10.14 26.58
C SER A 209 8.09 -10.45 26.40
N THR A 210 8.57 -10.36 25.16
CA THR A 210 9.98 -10.60 24.81
C THR A 210 10.78 -9.30 24.62
N GLY A 211 10.09 -8.15 24.51
CA GLY A 211 10.71 -6.86 24.21
C GLY A 211 11.31 -6.78 22.81
N ARG A 212 10.84 -7.60 21.86
CA ARG A 212 11.40 -7.72 20.52
C ARG A 212 10.37 -7.46 19.44
N TRP A 213 10.87 -7.07 18.26
CA TRP A 213 10.10 -7.02 17.04
C TRP A 213 10.11 -8.38 16.37
N GLU A 214 8.94 -8.90 16.04
CA GLU A 214 8.72 -10.18 15.35
C GLU A 214 7.83 -9.95 14.14
N VAL A 215 7.90 -10.83 13.13
CA VAL A 215 7.04 -10.74 11.96
C VAL A 215 5.86 -11.67 12.14
N ARG A 216 4.68 -11.10 12.22
CA ARG A 216 3.42 -11.82 12.12
C ARG A 216 3.09 -12.01 10.64
N VAL A 217 2.82 -13.25 10.25
CA VAL A 217 2.46 -13.64 8.89
C VAL A 217 1.05 -14.17 8.90
N ASP A 218 0.19 -13.58 8.08
CA ASP A 218 -1.17 -14.07 7.91
C ASP A 218 -1.18 -15.27 6.94
N PRO A 219 -2.19 -16.16 7.02
CA PRO A 219 -2.32 -17.25 6.05
C PRO A 219 -2.49 -16.73 4.63
N TRP A 220 -2.05 -17.54 3.65
CA TRP A 220 -2.33 -17.25 2.25
C TRP A 220 -3.83 -17.18 1.99
N ARG A 221 -4.26 -16.17 1.27
CA ARG A 221 -5.63 -15.96 0.83
C ARG A 221 -5.69 -16.02 -0.69
N GLU A 222 -6.55 -16.87 -1.20
CA GLU A 222 -6.93 -16.81 -2.61
C GLU A 222 -8.02 -15.76 -2.78
N PHE A 223 -7.86 -14.89 -3.77
CA PHE A 223 -8.90 -13.94 -4.17
C PHE A 223 -9.30 -14.19 -5.62
N GLN A 224 -10.57 -13.95 -5.90
CA GLN A 224 -11.13 -14.08 -7.24
C GLN A 224 -11.74 -12.73 -7.63
N ARG A 225 -11.50 -12.35 -8.87
CA ARG A 225 -12.18 -11.21 -9.45
C ARG A 225 -13.62 -11.63 -9.78
N PRO A 226 -14.64 -10.92 -9.32
CA PRO A 226 -16.01 -11.26 -9.64
C PRO A 226 -16.24 -11.12 -11.15
N LEU A 227 -16.91 -12.10 -11.71
CA LEU A 227 -17.45 -12.03 -13.07
C LEU A 227 -18.96 -11.89 -12.91
N LEU A 228 -19.53 -10.81 -13.40
CA LEU A 228 -20.95 -10.52 -13.30
C LEU A 228 -21.66 -11.04 -14.55
N SER A 229 -22.73 -11.81 -14.37
CA SER A 229 -23.68 -12.12 -15.42
C SER A 229 -24.59 -10.91 -15.70
N ASN A 230 -25.35 -10.96 -16.79
CA ASN A 230 -26.36 -9.91 -17.06
C ASN A 230 -27.39 -9.78 -15.92
N GLY A 231 -27.71 -10.89 -15.26
CA GLY A 231 -28.60 -10.89 -14.08
C GLY A 231 -27.98 -10.14 -12.92
N ASP A 232 -26.71 -10.47 -12.59
CA ASP A 232 -25.99 -9.79 -11.50
C ASP A 232 -25.90 -8.28 -11.74
N LEU A 233 -25.68 -7.85 -13.00
CA LEU A 233 -25.65 -6.42 -13.34
C LEU A 233 -27.01 -5.74 -13.10
N VAL A 234 -28.11 -6.41 -13.41
CA VAL A 234 -29.47 -5.89 -13.13
C VAL A 234 -29.69 -5.80 -11.63
N ASP A 235 -29.29 -6.81 -10.87
CA ASP A 235 -29.42 -6.83 -9.40
C ASP A 235 -28.59 -5.70 -8.75
N VAL A 236 -27.38 -5.46 -9.22
CA VAL A 236 -26.55 -4.33 -8.77
C VAL A 236 -27.26 -3.00 -9.02
N VAL A 237 -27.83 -2.79 -10.23
CA VAL A 237 -28.56 -1.54 -10.56
C VAL A 237 -29.78 -1.37 -9.65
N HIS A 238 -30.50 -2.44 -9.35
CA HIS A 238 -31.68 -2.39 -8.46
C HIS A 238 -31.32 -2.17 -6.98
N SER A 239 -30.09 -2.53 -6.57
CA SER A 239 -29.63 -2.32 -5.20
C SER A 239 -29.20 -0.87 -4.92
N VAL A 240 -28.93 -0.09 -5.97
CA VAL A 240 -28.65 1.33 -5.83
C VAL A 240 -29.92 2.09 -5.49
N ASP A 241 -29.95 2.73 -4.32
CA ASP A 241 -31.11 3.55 -3.91
C ASP A 241 -31.32 4.69 -4.91
N PRO A 242 -32.48 4.76 -5.57
CA PRO A 242 -32.76 5.82 -6.55
C PRO A 242 -32.88 7.22 -5.93
N HIS A 243 -32.78 7.32 -4.60
CA HIS A 243 -32.88 8.56 -3.84
C HIS A 243 -31.55 9.05 -3.23
N LEU A 244 -30.44 8.33 -3.49
CA LEU A 244 -29.09 8.83 -3.24
C LEU A 244 -28.59 9.61 -4.46
#